data_d13f96f695f20a0fccb9e483f97cd389
#
_entry.id   d13f96f695f20a0fccb9e483f97cd389
#
_cell.length_a   1.000
_cell.length_b   1.000
_cell.length_c   1.000
_cell.angle_alpha   90.00
_cell.angle_beta   90.00
_cell.angle_gamma   90.00
#
_symmetry.space_group_name_H-M   'P 1'
#
loop_
_entity.id
_entity.type
_entity.pdbx_description
1 polymer ?
#
loop_
_entity_poly.entity_id
_entity_poly.type
_entity_poly.pdbx_seq_one_letter_code
_entity_poly.pdbx_strand_id
1 'polypeptide(L)'
;MGLLVDGVWQDDISRTEDGHFIRPNAKFRNWITPDGSAGPSRKDGFAAEPSRYHLYVSLACPWAHRTVIFRKLKGLENVISLSVVSPTCSRTAGPSTRLRVRRATT
;
A
#
# COMPACT_ATOMS: atom_id res chain seq x y z
N MET A 1 -8.72 -6.81 13.07
CA MET A 1 -7.67 -6.14 12.25
C MET A 1 -7.93 -4.65 12.33
N GLY A 2 -6.96 -3.84 12.82
CA GLY A 2 -7.16 -2.42 13.05
C GLY A 2 -6.86 -1.55 11.82
N LEU A 3 -7.39 -0.35 11.80
CA LEU A 3 -7.22 0.65 10.76
C LEU A 3 -7.09 2.05 11.39
N LEU A 4 -6.28 2.90 10.77
CA LEU A 4 -6.19 4.31 11.14
C LEU A 4 -7.24 5.10 10.34
N VAL A 5 -8.20 5.70 11.04
CA VAL A 5 -9.23 6.56 10.45
C VAL A 5 -9.11 7.95 11.05
N ASP A 6 -8.87 8.95 10.22
CA ASP A 6 -8.71 10.36 10.63
C ASP A 6 -7.71 10.57 11.79
N GLY A 7 -6.60 9.79 11.75
CA GLY A 7 -5.57 9.85 12.79
C GLY A 7 -5.88 9.07 14.07
N VAL A 8 -7.05 8.43 14.17
CA VAL A 8 -7.47 7.61 15.32
C VAL A 8 -7.43 6.12 14.95
N TRP A 9 -6.78 5.32 15.82
CA TRP A 9 -6.74 3.88 15.64
C TRP A 9 -8.08 3.24 16.01
N GLN A 10 -8.63 2.43 15.10
CA GLN A 10 -9.84 1.64 15.33
C GLN A 10 -9.49 0.15 15.25
N ASP A 11 -9.74 -0.57 16.34
CA ASP A 11 -9.32 -1.97 16.48
C ASP A 11 -10.16 -2.96 15.67
N ASP A 12 -11.43 -2.68 15.45
CA ASP A 12 -12.31 -3.58 14.71
C ASP A 12 -13.15 -2.84 13.67
N ILE A 13 -12.84 -3.11 12.39
CA ILE A 13 -13.57 -2.59 11.25
C ILE A 13 -14.16 -3.76 10.44
N SER A 14 -14.20 -4.95 11.02
CA SER A 14 -14.89 -6.06 10.38
C SER A 14 -16.40 -5.80 10.43
N ARG A 15 -16.91 -5.16 9.37
CA ARG A 15 -18.35 -5.06 9.18
C ARG A 15 -18.87 -6.40 8.71
N THR A 16 -19.53 -7.11 9.59
CA THR A 16 -20.34 -8.28 9.24
C THR A 16 -21.81 -7.90 9.30
N GLU A 17 -22.53 -8.01 8.21
CA GLU A 17 -23.98 -8.04 8.18
C GLU A 17 -24.41 -9.47 7.88
N ASP A 18 -25.33 -10.01 8.67
CA ASP A 18 -25.86 -11.38 8.53
C ASP A 18 -24.79 -12.48 8.41
N GLY A 19 -23.65 -12.34 9.11
CA GLY A 19 -22.55 -13.29 9.07
C GLY A 19 -21.67 -13.21 7.80
N HIS A 20 -21.95 -12.30 6.87
CA HIS A 20 -21.15 -12.08 5.68
C HIS A 20 -20.14 -10.94 5.87
N PHE A 21 -18.89 -11.19 5.50
CA PHE A 21 -17.85 -10.16 5.52
C PHE A 21 -18.08 -9.12 4.42
N ILE A 22 -18.33 -7.87 4.79
CA ILE A 22 -18.48 -6.77 3.84
C ILE A 22 -17.11 -6.16 3.54
N ARG A 23 -16.64 -6.34 2.32
CA ARG A 23 -15.41 -5.75 1.85
C ARG A 23 -15.67 -4.37 1.24
N PRO A 24 -15.13 -3.28 1.82
CA PRO A 24 -15.29 -1.97 1.21
C PRO A 24 -14.55 -1.90 -0.15
N ASN A 25 -15.12 -1.16 -1.08
CA ASN A 25 -14.48 -0.92 -2.37
C ASN A 25 -13.18 -0.12 -2.19
N ALA A 26 -12.19 -0.40 -3.02
CA ALA A 26 -10.96 0.37 -3.05
C ALA A 26 -11.24 1.85 -3.40
N LYS A 27 -10.78 2.77 -2.55
CA LYS A 27 -10.98 4.21 -2.72
C LYS A 27 -9.96 4.85 -3.66
N PHE A 28 -8.73 4.32 -3.67
CA PHE A 28 -7.65 4.84 -4.50
C PHE A 28 -7.71 4.20 -5.89
N ARG A 29 -8.08 4.99 -6.89
CA ARG A 29 -8.29 4.56 -8.27
C ARG A 29 -7.46 5.35 -9.28
N ASN A 30 -6.55 6.18 -8.79
CA ASN A 30 -5.66 6.97 -9.61
C ASN A 30 -4.66 6.07 -10.34
N TRP A 31 -4.30 6.47 -11.55
CA TRP A 31 -3.31 5.79 -12.36
C TRP A 31 -2.01 6.59 -12.43
N ILE A 32 -0.92 5.91 -12.68
CA ILE A 32 0.33 6.53 -13.07
C ILE A 32 0.37 6.52 -14.61
N THR A 33 0.41 7.70 -15.21
CA THR A 33 0.43 7.89 -16.66
C THR A 33 1.66 8.72 -17.05
N PRO A 34 2.12 8.67 -18.32
CA PRO A 34 3.32 9.39 -18.72
C PRO A 34 3.29 10.88 -18.40
N ASP A 35 2.14 11.52 -18.53
CA ASP A 35 1.90 12.96 -18.38
C ASP A 35 1.13 13.36 -17.12
N GLY A 36 0.71 12.37 -16.30
CA GLY A 36 -0.13 12.61 -15.13
C GLY A 36 -1.62 12.79 -15.43
N SER A 37 -2.05 12.56 -16.66
CA SER A 37 -3.46 12.62 -17.04
C SER A 37 -4.28 11.50 -16.39
N ALA A 38 -5.61 11.65 -16.38
CA ALA A 38 -6.52 10.65 -15.89
C ALA A 38 -6.40 9.35 -16.70
N GLY A 39 -6.18 8.23 -16.02
CA GLY A 39 -6.14 6.91 -16.65
C GLY A 39 -7.55 6.34 -16.92
N PRO A 40 -7.66 5.02 -17.18
CA PRO A 40 -8.95 4.36 -17.47
C PRO A 40 -10.03 4.57 -16.42
N SER A 41 -9.65 4.85 -15.16
CA SER A 41 -10.60 5.17 -14.08
C SER A 41 -11.23 6.56 -14.20
N ARG A 42 -10.77 7.41 -15.12
CA ARG A 42 -11.20 8.81 -15.30
C ARG A 42 -11.08 9.69 -14.06
N LYS A 43 -10.24 9.28 -13.11
CA LYS A 43 -9.84 10.07 -11.94
C LYS A 43 -8.47 10.65 -12.21
N ASP A 44 -8.11 11.69 -11.46
CA ASP A 44 -6.80 12.32 -11.55
C ASP A 44 -5.68 11.27 -11.57
N GLY A 45 -4.68 11.49 -12.41
CA GLY A 45 -3.51 10.63 -12.51
C GLY A 45 -2.28 11.23 -11.83
N PHE A 46 -1.20 10.47 -11.86
CA PHE A 46 0.11 10.90 -11.38
C PHE A 46 1.12 10.71 -12.51
N ALA A 47 1.99 11.70 -12.74
CA ALA A 47 3.02 11.59 -13.76
C ALA A 47 4.05 10.51 -13.40
N ALA A 48 4.47 9.74 -14.41
CA ALA A 48 5.51 8.71 -14.26
C ALA A 48 6.89 9.36 -14.22
N GLU A 49 7.36 9.69 -13.02
CA GLU A 49 8.64 10.35 -12.77
C GLU A 49 9.59 9.42 -12.00
N PRO A 50 10.85 9.29 -12.40
CA PRO A 50 11.84 8.53 -11.65
C PRO A 50 12.01 9.06 -10.23
N SER A 51 12.16 8.14 -9.26
CA SER A 51 12.40 8.45 -7.84
C SER A 51 11.27 9.21 -7.11
N ARG A 52 10.14 9.45 -7.78
CA ARG A 52 8.95 10.06 -7.18
C ARG A 52 8.19 9.08 -6.29
N TYR A 53 8.20 7.80 -6.62
CA TYR A 53 7.37 6.79 -5.98
C TYR A 53 8.16 5.88 -5.06
N HIS A 54 7.51 5.50 -3.96
CA HIS A 54 8.02 4.52 -3.01
C HIS A 54 7.00 3.43 -2.78
N LEU A 55 7.44 2.17 -2.86
CA LEU A 55 6.58 1.00 -2.70
C LEU A 55 6.72 0.43 -1.27
N TYR A 56 5.63 0.40 -0.52
CA TYR A 56 5.54 -0.29 0.76
C TYR A 56 4.85 -1.64 0.55
N VAL A 57 5.51 -2.72 0.97
CA VAL A 57 4.98 -4.07 0.79
C VAL A 57 5.08 -4.89 2.08
N SER A 58 4.11 -5.77 2.29
CA SER A 58 4.23 -6.87 3.24
C SER A 58 4.55 -8.14 2.48
N LEU A 59 5.62 -8.85 2.88
CA LEU A 59 6.00 -10.13 2.24
C LEU A 59 4.98 -11.25 2.50
N ALA A 60 4.10 -11.09 3.49
CA ALA A 60 3.00 -12.01 3.75
C ALA A 60 1.80 -11.80 2.79
N CYS A 61 1.80 -10.73 1.98
CA CYS A 61 0.69 -10.39 1.10
C CYS A 61 0.95 -10.86 -0.33
N PRO A 62 0.18 -11.82 -0.87
CA PRO A 62 0.36 -12.32 -2.24
C PRO A 62 0.11 -11.25 -3.31
N TRP A 63 -0.73 -10.26 -3.05
CA TRP A 63 -0.95 -9.13 -3.95
C TRP A 63 0.27 -8.21 -4.02
N ALA A 64 0.91 -7.93 -2.89
CA ALA A 64 2.14 -7.15 -2.83
C ALA A 64 3.28 -7.87 -3.56
N HIS A 65 3.36 -9.21 -3.47
CA HIS A 65 4.34 -10.02 -4.16
C HIS A 65 4.31 -9.80 -5.68
N ARG A 66 3.12 -9.76 -6.28
CA ARG A 66 2.98 -9.47 -7.72
C ARG A 66 3.59 -8.12 -8.09
N THR A 67 3.36 -7.10 -7.28
CA THR A 67 3.91 -5.75 -7.50
C THR A 67 5.44 -5.76 -7.45
N VAL A 68 6.02 -6.49 -6.50
CA VAL A 68 7.49 -6.65 -6.39
C VAL A 68 8.08 -7.36 -7.62
N ILE A 69 7.42 -8.43 -8.08
CA ILE A 69 7.83 -9.15 -9.30
C ILE A 69 7.82 -8.21 -10.50
N PHE A 70 6.74 -7.46 -10.72
CA PHE A 70 6.65 -6.51 -11.83
C PHE A 70 7.69 -5.41 -11.74
N ARG A 71 7.95 -4.87 -10.54
CA ARG A 71 9.02 -3.89 -10.32
C ARG A 71 10.37 -4.42 -10.83
N LYS A 72 10.70 -5.68 -10.53
CA LYS A 72 11.94 -6.33 -10.96
C LYS A 72 11.94 -6.62 -12.46
N LEU A 73 10.88 -7.24 -12.99
CA LEU A 73 10.77 -7.58 -14.41
C LEU A 73 10.83 -6.36 -15.34
N LYS A 74 10.35 -5.21 -14.87
CA LYS A 74 10.36 -3.96 -15.61
C LYS A 74 11.63 -3.12 -15.38
N GLY A 75 12.59 -3.59 -14.60
CA GLY A 75 13.82 -2.85 -14.31
C GLY A 75 13.61 -1.56 -13.52
N LEU A 76 12.53 -1.48 -12.70
CA LEU A 76 12.15 -0.27 -11.98
C LEU A 76 12.84 -0.14 -10.60
N GLU A 77 13.84 -0.98 -10.31
CA GLU A 77 14.46 -1.04 -8.98
C GLU A 77 15.22 0.23 -8.63
N ASN A 78 15.76 0.92 -9.62
CA ASN A 78 16.51 2.17 -9.45
C ASN A 78 15.61 3.42 -9.43
N VAL A 79 14.35 3.31 -9.87
CA VAL A 79 13.43 4.45 -9.99
C VAL A 79 12.26 4.41 -9.02
N ILE A 80 11.94 3.23 -8.47
CA ILE A 80 10.93 3.03 -7.43
C ILE A 80 11.59 2.35 -6.24
N SER A 81 11.79 3.09 -5.16
CA SER A 81 12.35 2.52 -3.93
C SER A 81 11.35 1.60 -3.22
N LEU A 82 11.86 0.65 -2.41
CA LEU A 82 11.04 -0.38 -1.75
C LEU A 82 11.29 -0.39 -0.24
N SER A 83 10.24 -0.50 0.53
CA SER A 83 10.29 -0.80 1.96
C SER A 83 9.37 -1.96 2.32
N VAL A 84 9.88 -2.86 3.14
CA VAL A 84 9.13 -4.01 3.64
C VAL A 84 8.54 -3.66 5.00
N VAL A 85 7.23 -3.78 5.14
CA VAL A 85 6.53 -3.60 6.41
C VAL A 85 6.39 -4.92 7.15
N SER A 86 6.44 -4.86 8.48
CA SER A 86 6.23 -6.05 9.30
C SER A 86 4.81 -6.58 9.14
N PRO A 87 4.61 -7.90 8.97
CA PRO A 87 3.29 -8.49 8.91
C PRO A 87 2.57 -8.53 10.26
N THR A 88 3.28 -8.29 11.36
CA THR A 88 2.73 -8.30 12.71
C THR A 88 1.97 -7.01 12.98
N CYS A 89 0.64 -7.06 12.94
CA CYS A 89 -0.20 -6.06 13.57
C CYS A 89 -0.15 -6.31 15.09
N SER A 90 0.76 -5.67 15.80
CA SER A 90 0.78 -5.77 17.26
C SER A 90 -0.33 -4.89 17.83
N ARG A 91 -1.17 -5.46 18.69
CA ARG A 91 -2.19 -4.74 19.48
C ARG A 91 -1.60 -3.73 20.46
N THR A 92 -0.29 -3.76 20.64
CA THR A 92 0.48 -2.92 21.58
C THR A 92 1.12 -1.72 20.91
N ALA A 93 0.66 -1.33 19.71
CA ALA A 93 1.09 -0.08 19.08
C ALA A 93 0.53 1.12 19.85
N GLY A 94 1.11 1.43 21.00
CA GLY A 94 0.99 2.74 21.61
C GLY A 94 1.53 3.82 20.64
N PRO A 95 1.30 5.12 20.92
CA PRO A 95 1.67 6.23 20.03
C PRO A 95 3.17 6.32 19.65
N SER A 96 4.01 5.45 20.20
CA SER A 96 5.46 5.36 19.91
C SER A 96 5.87 4.15 19.06
N THR A 97 4.94 3.31 18.59
CA THR A 97 5.31 2.18 17.73
C THR A 97 5.62 2.68 16.34
N ARG A 98 6.86 3.11 16.15
CA ARG A 98 7.43 3.38 14.83
C ARG A 98 7.25 2.12 13.99
N LEU A 99 6.54 2.26 12.89
CA LEU A 99 6.48 1.27 11.83
C LEU A 99 7.92 0.81 11.53
N ARG A 100 8.27 -0.41 11.87
CA ARG A 100 9.61 -0.93 11.54
C ARG A 100 9.66 -1.17 10.03
N VAL A 101 10.01 -0.14 9.32
CA VAL A 101 10.25 -0.16 7.89
C VAL A 101 11.72 -0.53 7.69
N ARG A 102 11.98 -1.72 7.14
CA ARG A 102 13.32 -2.09 6.69
C ARG A 102 13.47 -1.63 5.24
N ARG A 103 14.42 -0.74 4.97
CA ARG A 103 14.85 -0.49 3.60
C ARG A 103 15.51 -1.77 3.09
N ALA A 104 15.07 -2.26 1.95
CA ALA A 104 15.80 -3.28 1.24
C ALA A 104 17.07 -2.60 0.67
N THR A 105 18.21 -2.93 1.24
CA THR A 105 19.51 -2.63 0.61
C THR A 105 19.67 -3.58 -0.58
N THR A 106 19.90 -3.02 -1.74
CA THR A 106 20.36 -3.72 -2.95
C THR A 106 21.71 -4.38 -2.70
#